data_7e425636b4d6f91622a137ff9ab42781
#
_entry.id   7e425636b4d6f91622a137ff9ab42781
#
_cell.length_a   1.000
_cell.length_b   1.000
_cell.length_c   1.000
_cell.angle_alpha   90.00
_cell.angle_beta   90.00
_cell.angle_gamma   90.00
#
_symmetry.space_group_name_H-M   'P 1'
#
loop_
_entity.id
_entity.type
_entity.pdbx_description
1 polymer ?
#
loop_
_entity_poly.entity_id
_entity_poly.type
_entity_poly.pdbx_seq_one_letter_code
_entity_poly.pdbx_strand_id
1 'polypeptide(L)'
;EYYNWLKDNAESIKALDTDALEHMIYVSCNIKREVVENDPKEKGERALLNFGHTLGHAIEKEMNFSLYHGECVVLGMIAALNICVELGTITGEERDDALNTFALYEFPDHVTGIKIDDVVAVSKNDKKMDAGKVKFILLKSVGDAYIDRDITDDQMRRALEGVIR
;
A
#
# COMPACT_ATOMS: atom_id res chain seq x y z
N GLU A 1 15.14 3.75 8.46
CA GLU A 1 15.23 4.17 9.87
C GLU A 1 13.84 4.17 10.52
N TYR A 2 12.90 4.99 10.07
CA TYR A 2 11.55 5.08 10.65
C TYR A 2 10.75 3.76 10.55
N TYR A 3 10.87 3.01 9.46
CA TYR A 3 10.27 1.68 9.31
C TYR A 3 10.69 0.71 10.42
N ASN A 4 11.99 0.68 10.76
CA ASN A 4 12.48 -0.16 11.84
C ASN A 4 11.98 0.34 13.21
N TRP A 5 11.94 1.66 13.40
CA TRP A 5 11.39 2.24 14.63
C TRP A 5 9.92 1.82 14.84
N LEU A 6 9.10 1.81 13.78
CA LEU A 6 7.72 1.32 13.87
C LEU A 6 7.66 -0.15 14.31
N LYS A 7 8.53 -1.01 13.79
CA LYS A 7 8.61 -2.42 14.21
C LYS A 7 8.96 -2.56 15.68
N ASP A 8 9.97 -1.84 16.13
CA ASP A 8 10.50 -1.92 17.48
C ASP A 8 9.53 -1.35 18.53
N ASN A 9 8.64 -0.44 18.15
CA ASN A 9 7.70 0.23 19.05
C ASN A 9 6.23 -0.19 18.84
N ALA A 10 5.95 -1.26 18.11
CA ALA A 10 4.59 -1.68 17.77
C ALA A 10 3.73 -1.90 19.03
N GLU A 11 4.26 -2.54 20.08
CA GLU A 11 3.53 -2.79 21.33
C GLU A 11 3.19 -1.49 22.07
N SER A 12 4.12 -0.53 22.15
CA SER A 12 3.88 0.78 22.76
C SER A 12 2.81 1.57 21.98
N ILE A 13 2.87 1.53 20.65
CA ILE A 13 1.87 2.20 19.78
C ILE A 13 0.49 1.57 19.99
N LYS A 14 0.37 0.24 19.99
CA LYS A 14 -0.90 -0.47 20.24
C LYS A 14 -1.42 -0.23 21.65
N ALA A 15 -0.54 -0.09 22.63
CA ALA A 15 -0.91 0.27 24.00
C ALA A 15 -1.32 1.74 24.18
N LEU A 16 -1.32 2.53 23.08
CA LEU A 16 -1.63 3.96 23.06
C LEU A 16 -0.69 4.78 23.95
N ASP A 17 0.58 4.36 24.07
CA ASP A 17 1.59 5.14 24.79
C ASP A 17 1.73 6.52 24.15
N THR A 18 1.66 7.56 24.96
CA THR A 18 1.59 8.95 24.49
C THR A 18 2.87 9.36 23.75
N ASP A 19 4.03 8.98 24.28
CA ASP A 19 5.32 9.38 23.70
C ASP A 19 5.55 8.66 22.37
N ALA A 20 5.18 7.37 22.28
CA ALA A 20 5.26 6.59 21.05
C ALA A 20 4.29 7.14 19.98
N LEU A 21 3.07 7.49 20.36
CA LEU A 21 2.08 8.08 19.42
C LEU A 21 2.52 9.46 18.94
N GLU A 22 3.01 10.32 19.84
CA GLU A 22 3.51 11.65 19.47
C GLU A 22 4.66 11.54 18.48
N HIS A 23 5.63 10.67 18.73
CA HIS A 23 6.75 10.43 17.83
C HIS A 23 6.28 9.91 16.46
N MET A 24 5.39 8.91 16.44
CA MET A 24 4.82 8.34 15.22
C MET A 24 4.12 9.41 14.37
N ILE A 25 3.27 10.22 15.00
CA ILE A 25 2.52 11.29 14.32
C ILE A 25 3.48 12.35 13.80
N TYR A 26 4.42 12.80 14.62
CA TYR A 26 5.39 13.84 14.27
C TYR A 26 6.23 13.42 13.06
N VAL A 27 6.82 12.22 13.07
CA VAL A 27 7.66 11.74 11.96
C VAL A 27 6.84 11.54 10.69
N SER A 28 5.65 10.92 10.79
CA SER A 28 4.76 10.71 9.64
C SER A 28 4.31 12.02 9.01
N CYS A 29 3.95 13.03 9.83
CA CYS A 29 3.58 14.35 9.35
C CYS A 29 4.75 15.07 8.68
N ASN A 30 5.97 14.98 9.21
CA ASN A 30 7.16 15.58 8.61
C ASN A 30 7.50 14.96 7.26
N ILE A 31 7.51 13.63 7.15
CA ILE A 31 7.74 12.93 5.88
C ILE A 31 6.71 13.41 4.84
N LYS A 32 5.43 13.42 5.20
CA LYS A 32 4.38 13.89 4.30
C LYS A 32 4.56 15.36 3.92
N ARG A 33 4.92 16.22 4.89
CA ARG A 33 5.16 17.65 4.67
C ARG A 33 6.27 17.86 3.63
N GLU A 34 7.41 17.21 3.79
CA GLU A 34 8.56 17.32 2.88
C GLU A 34 8.18 16.93 1.45
N VAL A 35 7.48 15.80 1.28
CA VAL A 35 6.99 15.34 -0.02
C VAL A 35 6.00 16.34 -0.65
N VAL A 36 5.08 16.91 0.15
CA VAL A 36 4.08 17.88 -0.33
C VAL A 36 4.73 19.22 -0.68
N GLU A 37 5.72 19.69 0.10
CA GLU A 37 6.47 20.92 -0.18
C GLU A 37 7.29 20.78 -1.49
N ASN A 38 7.88 19.61 -1.74
CA ASN A 38 8.63 19.34 -2.96
C ASN A 38 7.73 19.20 -4.21
N ASP A 39 6.52 18.66 -4.05
CA ASP A 39 5.57 18.46 -5.16
C ASP A 39 4.14 18.89 -4.78
N PRO A 40 3.86 20.20 -4.65
CA PRO A 40 2.55 20.69 -4.24
C PRO A 40 1.41 20.33 -5.21
N LYS A 41 1.73 20.04 -6.48
CA LYS A 41 0.75 19.78 -7.54
C LYS A 41 0.58 18.30 -7.89
N GLU A 42 1.22 17.39 -7.13
CA GLU A 42 1.17 15.93 -7.35
C GLU A 42 1.52 15.53 -8.80
N LYS A 43 2.60 16.11 -9.33
CA LYS A 43 3.07 15.79 -10.69
C LYS A 43 4.17 14.73 -10.73
N GLY A 44 4.72 14.34 -9.60
CA GLY A 44 5.85 13.41 -9.49
C GLY A 44 5.89 12.72 -8.13
N GLU A 45 6.81 13.12 -7.27
CA GLU A 45 7.15 12.45 -6.01
C GLU A 45 5.96 12.28 -5.05
N ARG A 46 5.06 13.26 -4.99
CA ARG A 46 3.87 13.18 -4.11
C ARG A 46 2.96 12.00 -4.46
N ALA A 47 2.97 11.54 -5.70
CA ALA A 47 2.21 10.35 -6.09
C ALA A 47 2.67 9.09 -5.35
N LEU A 48 3.93 9.03 -4.87
CA LEU A 48 4.48 7.90 -4.12
C LEU A 48 3.73 7.67 -2.79
N LEU A 49 3.11 8.71 -2.22
CA LEU A 49 2.25 8.58 -1.03
C LEU A 49 1.03 7.69 -1.26
N ASN A 50 0.72 7.34 -2.50
CA ASN A 50 -0.39 6.46 -2.86
C ASN A 50 0.04 4.98 -3.00
N PHE A 51 1.12 4.55 -2.35
CA PHE A 51 1.50 3.13 -2.31
C PHE A 51 0.33 2.29 -1.75
N GLY A 52 -0.04 1.23 -2.46
CA GLY A 52 -1.20 0.38 -2.12
C GLY A 52 -2.58 0.93 -2.52
N HIS A 53 -2.74 2.21 -2.80
CA HIS A 53 -4.05 2.82 -3.02
C HIS A 53 -4.76 2.32 -4.29
N THR A 54 -4.04 1.92 -5.33
CA THR A 54 -4.65 1.51 -6.60
C THR A 54 -5.59 0.32 -6.45
N LEU A 55 -5.11 -0.77 -5.86
CA LEU A 55 -5.95 -1.93 -5.58
C LEU A 55 -6.69 -1.78 -4.25
N GLY A 56 -6.15 -1.04 -3.28
CA GLY A 56 -6.81 -0.76 -2.01
C GLY A 56 -8.16 -0.05 -2.18
N HIS A 57 -8.25 1.00 -3.00
CA HIS A 57 -9.52 1.67 -3.31
C HIS A 57 -10.51 0.76 -4.06
N ALA A 58 -10.01 -0.12 -4.94
CA ALA A 58 -10.86 -1.08 -5.63
C ALA A 58 -11.45 -2.10 -4.64
N ILE A 59 -10.64 -2.61 -3.72
CA ILE A 59 -11.08 -3.49 -2.62
C ILE A 59 -12.10 -2.76 -1.73
N GLU A 60 -11.81 -1.53 -1.30
CA GLU A 60 -12.70 -0.71 -0.46
C GLU A 60 -14.09 -0.57 -1.10
N LYS A 61 -14.13 -0.31 -2.40
CA LYS A 61 -15.38 -0.17 -3.15
C LYS A 61 -16.13 -1.49 -3.28
N GLU A 62 -15.46 -2.60 -3.62
CA GLU A 62 -16.08 -3.92 -3.72
C GLU A 62 -16.56 -4.45 -2.36
N MET A 63 -15.88 -4.07 -1.28
CA MET A 63 -16.32 -4.33 0.10
C MET A 63 -17.45 -3.41 0.58
N ASN A 64 -18.01 -2.56 -0.30
CA ASN A 64 -19.05 -1.58 0.05
C ASN A 64 -18.69 -0.73 1.28
N PHE A 65 -17.42 -0.35 1.41
CA PHE A 65 -16.89 0.45 2.53
C PHE A 65 -17.12 -0.17 3.91
N SER A 66 -17.18 -1.50 3.99
CA SER A 66 -17.35 -2.23 5.25
C SER A 66 -16.04 -2.39 6.04
N LEU A 67 -14.89 -2.17 5.41
CA LEU A 67 -13.57 -2.11 6.03
C LEU A 67 -13.12 -0.65 6.17
N TYR A 68 -12.22 -0.41 7.11
CA TYR A 68 -11.58 0.90 7.20
C TYR A 68 -10.67 1.15 6.00
N HIS A 69 -10.59 2.41 5.58
CA HIS A 69 -9.73 2.81 4.46
C HIS A 69 -8.27 2.32 4.62
N GLY A 70 -7.70 2.46 5.82
CA GLY A 70 -6.33 2.00 6.10
C GLY A 70 -6.15 0.49 5.93
N GLU A 71 -7.14 -0.32 6.30
CA GLU A 71 -7.12 -1.77 6.10
C GLU A 71 -7.12 -2.11 4.60
N CYS A 72 -7.96 -1.45 3.82
CA CYS A 72 -7.99 -1.61 2.37
C CYS A 72 -6.68 -1.19 1.71
N VAL A 73 -6.06 -0.11 2.18
CA VAL A 73 -4.75 0.34 1.68
C VAL A 73 -3.67 -0.69 1.99
N VAL A 74 -3.64 -1.29 3.19
CA VAL A 74 -2.69 -2.36 3.53
C VAL A 74 -2.88 -3.58 2.63
N LEU A 75 -4.11 -4.02 2.36
CA LEU A 75 -4.39 -5.09 1.40
C LEU A 75 -3.87 -4.74 -0.01
N GLY A 76 -4.03 -3.51 -0.44
CA GLY A 76 -3.46 -3.01 -1.68
C GLY A 76 -1.92 -2.92 -1.66
N MET A 77 -1.31 -2.63 -0.51
CA MET A 77 0.15 -2.70 -0.33
C MET A 77 0.66 -4.14 -0.47
N ILE A 78 -0.03 -5.12 0.13
CA ILE A 78 0.32 -6.53 -0.01
C ILE A 78 0.29 -6.95 -1.48
N ALA A 79 -0.76 -6.59 -2.22
CA ALA A 79 -0.84 -6.86 -3.65
C ALA A 79 0.30 -6.16 -4.44
N ALA A 80 0.62 -4.90 -4.13
CA ALA A 80 1.73 -4.18 -4.75
C ALA A 80 3.10 -4.84 -4.46
N LEU A 81 3.31 -5.33 -3.23
CA LEU A 81 4.51 -6.09 -2.87
C LEU A 81 4.60 -7.41 -3.63
N ASN A 82 3.49 -8.12 -3.83
CA ASN A 82 3.46 -9.33 -4.66
C ASN A 82 3.87 -9.04 -6.11
N ILE A 83 3.40 -7.91 -6.68
CA ILE A 83 3.86 -7.45 -8.00
C ILE A 83 5.37 -7.17 -8.00
N CYS A 84 5.88 -6.50 -6.97
CA CYS A 84 7.32 -6.20 -6.86
C CYS A 84 8.17 -7.48 -6.84
N VAL A 85 7.74 -8.51 -6.10
CA VAL A 85 8.42 -9.82 -6.09
C VAL A 85 8.35 -10.49 -7.45
N GLU A 86 7.20 -10.47 -8.14
CA GLU A 86 7.05 -11.03 -9.49
C GLU A 86 7.97 -10.32 -10.51
N LEU A 87 8.12 -9.01 -10.39
CA LEU A 87 9.02 -8.21 -11.23
C LEU A 87 10.50 -8.34 -10.83
N GLY A 88 10.80 -8.94 -9.68
CA GLY A 88 12.16 -9.09 -9.15
C GLY A 88 12.77 -7.77 -8.65
N THR A 89 11.94 -6.76 -8.34
CA THR A 89 12.42 -5.47 -7.81
C THR A 89 12.68 -5.52 -6.31
N ILE A 90 11.99 -6.41 -5.60
CA ILE A 90 12.26 -6.78 -4.21
C ILE A 90 12.33 -8.30 -4.07
N THR A 91 12.91 -8.78 -2.99
CA THR A 91 12.96 -10.21 -2.66
C THR A 91 11.67 -10.67 -1.95
N GLY A 92 11.43 -11.99 -1.92
CA GLY A 92 10.38 -12.57 -1.09
C GLY A 92 10.56 -12.29 0.41
N GLU A 93 11.81 -12.26 0.87
CA GLU A 93 12.14 -11.95 2.27
C GLU A 93 11.78 -10.51 2.64
N GLU A 94 12.05 -9.53 1.76
CA GLU A 94 11.66 -8.13 1.97
C GLU A 94 10.13 -7.96 2.00
N ARG A 95 9.41 -8.67 1.12
CA ARG A 95 7.94 -8.72 1.18
C ARG A 95 7.46 -9.30 2.50
N ASP A 96 7.99 -10.45 2.90
CA ASP A 96 7.55 -11.15 4.12
C ASP A 96 7.86 -10.31 5.38
N ASP A 97 8.97 -9.58 5.41
CA ASP A 97 9.27 -8.62 6.48
C ASP A 97 8.21 -7.50 6.55
N ALA A 98 7.75 -6.99 5.41
CA ALA A 98 6.67 -6.00 5.38
C ALA A 98 5.33 -6.59 5.86
N LEU A 99 4.97 -7.80 5.42
CA LEU A 99 3.76 -8.49 5.88
C LEU A 99 3.79 -8.75 7.40
N ASN A 100 4.93 -9.19 7.92
CA ASN A 100 5.12 -9.36 9.35
C ASN A 100 4.96 -8.02 10.11
N THR A 101 5.43 -6.93 9.54
CA THR A 101 5.24 -5.59 10.12
C THR A 101 3.77 -5.20 10.16
N PHE A 102 2.99 -5.46 9.10
CA PHE A 102 1.54 -5.23 9.11
C PHE A 102 0.83 -6.09 10.17
N ALA A 103 1.25 -7.36 10.32
CA ALA A 103 0.70 -8.26 11.32
C ALA A 103 0.95 -7.80 12.77
N LEU A 104 2.07 -7.12 13.07
CA LEU A 104 2.32 -6.51 14.38
C LEU A 104 1.23 -5.51 14.78
N TYR A 105 0.63 -4.84 13.80
CA TYR A 105 -0.45 -3.87 13.97
C TYR A 105 -1.85 -4.46 13.75
N GLU A 106 -1.94 -5.79 13.64
CA GLU A 106 -3.21 -6.52 13.49
C GLU A 106 -3.99 -6.14 12.22
N PHE A 107 -3.31 -5.65 11.18
CA PHE A 107 -3.93 -5.41 9.88
C PHE A 107 -4.32 -6.73 9.21
N PRO A 108 -5.46 -6.76 8.47
CA PRO A 108 -5.85 -7.93 7.72
C PRO A 108 -4.85 -8.23 6.59
N ASP A 109 -4.58 -9.53 6.38
CA ASP A 109 -3.76 -10.01 5.27
C ASP A 109 -4.61 -10.46 4.06
N HIS A 110 -5.92 -10.61 4.25
CA HIS A 110 -6.85 -11.01 3.20
C HIS A 110 -8.28 -10.56 3.49
N VAL A 111 -9.11 -10.64 2.44
CA VAL A 111 -10.57 -10.46 2.51
C VAL A 111 -11.29 -11.60 1.80
N THR A 112 -12.57 -11.78 2.12
CA THR A 112 -13.46 -12.76 1.50
C THR A 112 -14.73 -12.09 0.97
N GLY A 113 -15.48 -12.79 0.10
CA GLY A 113 -16.78 -12.31 -0.33
C GLY A 113 -16.77 -11.37 -1.55
N ILE A 114 -15.60 -11.06 -2.11
CA ILE A 114 -15.43 -10.31 -3.36
C ILE A 114 -14.64 -11.14 -4.38
N LYS A 115 -14.66 -10.72 -5.65
CA LYS A 115 -13.97 -11.44 -6.73
C LYS A 115 -12.78 -10.64 -7.25
N ILE A 116 -11.69 -11.33 -7.55
CA ILE A 116 -10.47 -10.74 -8.11
C ILE A 116 -10.78 -9.94 -9.40
N ASP A 117 -11.59 -10.52 -10.32
CA ASP A 117 -11.91 -9.87 -11.59
C ASP A 117 -12.71 -8.56 -11.40
N ASP A 118 -13.58 -8.50 -10.40
CA ASP A 118 -14.36 -7.30 -10.08
C ASP A 118 -13.42 -6.19 -9.56
N VAL A 119 -12.49 -6.53 -8.66
CA VAL A 119 -11.47 -5.60 -8.16
C VAL A 119 -10.57 -5.09 -9.29
N VAL A 120 -10.11 -5.96 -10.20
CA VAL A 120 -9.32 -5.56 -11.37
C VAL A 120 -10.11 -4.64 -12.29
N ALA A 121 -11.39 -4.93 -12.53
CA ALA A 121 -12.26 -4.08 -13.37
C ALA A 121 -12.47 -2.69 -12.73
N VAL A 122 -12.71 -2.65 -11.42
CA VAL A 122 -12.92 -1.38 -10.67
C VAL A 122 -11.66 -0.53 -10.63
N SER A 123 -10.47 -1.14 -10.47
CA SER A 123 -9.20 -0.40 -10.44
C SER A 123 -8.93 0.42 -11.71
N LYS A 124 -9.49 0.00 -12.86
CA LYS A 124 -9.40 0.71 -14.15
C LYS A 124 -10.38 1.88 -14.28
N ASN A 125 -11.41 1.93 -13.45
CA ASN A 125 -12.41 2.99 -13.50
C ASN A 125 -12.04 4.20 -12.61
N ASP A 126 -10.92 4.18 -11.90
CA ASP A 126 -10.47 5.29 -11.09
C ASP A 126 -10.02 6.44 -12.02
N LYS A 127 -10.47 7.67 -11.69
CA LYS A 127 -10.17 8.92 -12.42
C LYS A 127 -8.67 9.27 -12.51
N LYS A 128 -7.81 8.47 -11.88
CA LYS A 128 -6.35 8.60 -11.92
C LYS A 128 -5.69 7.90 -13.11
N MET A 129 -6.47 7.49 -14.13
CA MET A 129 -5.89 6.94 -15.37
C MET A 129 -5.13 8.03 -16.13
N ASP A 130 -3.84 7.88 -16.22
CA ASP A 130 -2.98 8.70 -17.07
C ASP A 130 -2.87 8.03 -18.45
N ALA A 131 -3.42 8.67 -19.46
CA ALA A 131 -3.45 8.15 -20.85
C ALA A 131 -4.06 6.73 -21.00
N GLY A 132 -5.04 6.35 -20.18
CA GLY A 132 -5.70 5.04 -20.31
C GLY A 132 -4.99 3.88 -19.58
N LYS A 133 -3.92 4.14 -18.85
CA LYS A 133 -3.18 3.14 -18.07
C LYS A 133 -3.37 3.35 -16.56
N VAL A 134 -3.45 2.25 -15.83
CA VAL A 134 -3.50 2.29 -14.36
C VAL A 134 -2.12 2.64 -13.81
N LYS A 135 -2.05 3.60 -12.90
CA LYS A 135 -0.81 4.00 -12.25
C LYS A 135 -0.60 3.20 -10.97
N PHE A 136 0.48 2.45 -10.92
CA PHE A 136 0.94 1.76 -9.72
C PHE A 136 2.11 2.48 -9.07
N ILE A 137 2.15 2.45 -7.74
CA ILE A 137 3.34 2.77 -6.98
C ILE A 137 3.94 1.44 -6.54
N LEU A 138 5.16 1.18 -6.92
CA LEU A 138 5.91 -0.04 -6.63
C LEU A 138 7.22 0.30 -5.92
N LEU A 139 7.90 -0.71 -5.36
CA LEU A 139 9.15 -0.56 -4.64
C LEU A 139 10.32 -1.12 -5.45
N LYS A 140 11.47 -0.43 -5.42
CA LYS A 140 12.79 -0.97 -5.76
C LYS A 140 13.47 -1.56 -4.52
N SER A 141 13.15 -1.02 -3.36
CA SER A 141 13.54 -1.48 -2.02
C SER A 141 12.64 -0.78 -1.00
N VAL A 142 12.67 -1.21 0.27
CA VAL A 142 12.00 -0.48 1.35
C VAL A 142 12.58 0.94 1.46
N GLY A 143 11.72 1.94 1.24
CA GLY A 143 12.10 3.36 1.26
C GLY A 143 12.45 3.96 -0.12
N ASP A 144 12.48 3.17 -1.19
CA ASP A 144 12.65 3.65 -2.57
C ASP A 144 11.51 3.15 -3.46
N ALA A 145 10.57 4.05 -3.75
CA ALA A 145 9.38 3.77 -4.55
C ALA A 145 9.46 4.43 -5.93
N TYR A 146 8.74 3.86 -6.90
CA TYR A 146 8.63 4.40 -8.25
C TYR A 146 7.23 4.22 -8.82
N ILE A 147 6.94 4.95 -9.89
CA ILE A 147 5.67 4.87 -10.62
C ILE A 147 5.82 3.89 -11.78
N ASP A 148 4.93 2.90 -11.85
CA ASP A 148 4.79 1.98 -12.98
C ASP A 148 3.42 2.15 -13.64
N ARG A 149 3.36 2.02 -14.97
CA ARG A 149 2.14 2.13 -15.78
C ARG A 149 1.92 0.94 -16.71
N ASP A 150 2.79 -0.05 -16.62
CA ASP A 150 2.81 -1.19 -17.54
C ASP A 150 2.37 -2.51 -16.87
N ILE A 151 1.79 -2.40 -15.66
CA ILE A 151 1.22 -3.56 -14.94
C ILE A 151 -0.02 -4.07 -15.68
N THR A 152 0.02 -5.35 -16.07
CA THR A 152 -1.04 -6.02 -16.78
C THR A 152 -2.16 -6.52 -15.86
N ASP A 153 -3.34 -6.78 -16.42
CA ASP A 153 -4.45 -7.39 -15.69
C ASP A 153 -4.08 -8.73 -15.07
N ASP A 154 -3.28 -9.54 -15.77
CA ASP A 154 -2.88 -10.86 -15.26
C ASP A 154 -1.90 -10.73 -14.08
N GLN A 155 -1.03 -9.73 -14.07
CA GLN A 155 -0.19 -9.43 -12.91
C GLN A 155 -1.03 -8.96 -11.72
N MET A 156 -2.04 -8.10 -11.96
CA MET A 156 -2.97 -7.72 -10.89
C MET A 156 -3.73 -8.91 -10.31
N ARG A 157 -4.23 -9.83 -11.17
CA ARG A 157 -4.91 -11.06 -10.72
C ARG A 157 -4.00 -11.91 -9.83
N ARG A 158 -2.80 -12.24 -10.31
CA ARG A 158 -1.83 -13.03 -9.52
C ARG A 158 -1.48 -12.36 -8.19
N ALA A 159 -1.31 -11.05 -8.19
CA ALA A 159 -1.00 -10.29 -6.98
C ALA A 159 -2.13 -10.34 -5.94
N LEU A 160 -3.38 -10.48 -6.39
CA LEU A 160 -4.56 -10.56 -5.54
C LEU A 160 -4.89 -11.99 -5.07
N GLU A 161 -4.29 -13.07 -5.64
CA GLU A 161 -4.52 -14.49 -5.28
C GLU A 161 -4.11 -14.65 -3.83
N GLY A 162 -3.78 -14.22 -2.97
CA GLY A 162 -3.56 -14.41 -1.52
C GLY A 162 -4.29 -13.37 -0.69
N VAL A 163 -4.64 -12.27 -1.34
CA VAL A 163 -5.33 -11.13 -0.71
C VAL A 163 -6.85 -11.30 -0.75
N ILE A 164 -7.37 -11.96 -1.78
CA ILE A 164 -8.80 -12.27 -1.94
C ILE A 164 -8.98 -13.80 -1.88
N ARG A 165 -9.79 -14.29 -0.94
CA ARG A 165 -10.03 -15.72 -0.70
C ARG A 165 -11.51 -16.07 -0.72
#